data_3a9ca0f7eafda3152378db34dfe2482c
#
_entry.id   3a9ca0f7eafda3152378db34dfe2482c
#
_cell.length_a   1.000
_cell.length_b   1.000
_cell.length_c   1.000
_cell.angle_alpha   90.00
_cell.angle_beta   90.00
_cell.angle_gamma   90.00
#
_symmetry.space_group_name_H-M   'P 1'
#
loop_
_entity.id
_entity.type
_entity.pdbx_description
1 polymer ?
#
loop_
_entity_poly.entity_id
_entity_poly.type
_entity_poly.pdbx_seq_one_letter_code
_entity_poly.pdbx_strand_id
1 'polypeptide(L)'
;AKREHRLALLQGLMDTDGWIEQWGSLRYATSSLRLANDVAELVRSLGGYCSISEKQPTYHYQGEKKFGKTSYVLNISFSNGLQPFTLTEKKERVKAGWDRQRRLTFQSIEPVRQAQAQCISVSHPQRTYITDDYVLTHNTAFSVNIAENVALKEGLPVLVFSMEMGASQLASRILGSVGRIDQSRLRTGKLTDDECPKVTEAISRL
;
A
#
# COMPACT_ATOMS: atom_id res chain seq x y z
N ALA A 1 11.10 -4.18 -17.88
CA ALA A 1 11.25 -2.93 -18.66
C ALA A 1 11.86 -1.82 -17.79
N LYS A 2 12.60 -0.86 -18.40
CA LYS A 2 13.14 0.31 -17.68
C LYS A 2 11.98 1.18 -17.14
N ARG A 3 12.26 1.96 -16.08
CA ARG A 3 11.25 2.82 -15.44
C ARG A 3 10.60 3.80 -16.44
N GLU A 4 11.40 4.37 -17.32
CA GLU A 4 10.94 5.33 -18.36
C GLU A 4 9.90 4.70 -19.31
N HIS A 5 10.15 3.47 -19.76
CA HIS A 5 9.23 2.77 -20.65
C HIS A 5 7.92 2.40 -19.95
N ARG A 6 7.99 2.03 -18.68
CA ARG A 6 6.78 1.76 -17.88
C ARG A 6 5.96 3.03 -17.67
N LEU A 7 6.62 4.16 -17.43
CA LEU A 7 5.95 5.45 -17.30
C LEU A 7 5.29 5.87 -18.61
N ALA A 8 6.00 5.77 -19.74
CA ALA A 8 5.44 6.11 -21.05
C ALA A 8 4.21 5.25 -21.39
N LEU A 9 4.25 3.96 -21.08
CA LEU A 9 3.10 3.06 -21.26
C LEU A 9 1.91 3.49 -20.38
N LEU A 10 2.17 3.79 -19.10
CA LEU A 10 1.11 4.27 -18.19
C LEU A 10 0.51 5.57 -18.70
N GLN A 11 1.34 6.51 -19.15
CA GLN A 11 0.88 7.80 -19.69
C GLN A 11 -0.02 7.61 -20.90
N GLY A 12 0.34 6.72 -21.84
CA GLY A 12 -0.51 6.42 -23.00
C GLY A 12 -1.88 5.86 -22.58
N LEU A 13 -1.91 4.92 -21.62
CA LEU A 13 -3.17 4.36 -21.10
C LEU A 13 -4.01 5.42 -20.37
N MET A 14 -3.38 6.26 -19.56
CA MET A 14 -4.07 7.33 -18.83
C MET A 14 -4.57 8.46 -19.73
N ASP A 15 -3.84 8.78 -20.79
CA ASP A 15 -4.25 9.80 -21.75
C ASP A 15 -5.50 9.37 -22.53
N THR A 16 -5.65 8.08 -22.83
CA THR A 16 -6.83 7.53 -23.52
C THR A 16 -8.02 7.35 -22.57
N ASP A 17 -7.92 6.39 -21.65
CA ASP A 17 -9.04 5.91 -20.84
C ASP A 17 -8.99 6.38 -19.36
N GLY A 18 -7.96 7.17 -19.00
CA GLY A 18 -7.85 7.75 -17.68
C GLY A 18 -8.55 9.10 -17.56
N TRP A 19 -9.03 9.44 -16.37
CA TRP A 19 -9.58 10.77 -16.07
C TRP A 19 -9.23 11.23 -14.66
N ILE A 20 -9.55 12.47 -14.39
CA ILE A 20 -9.34 13.12 -13.09
C ILE A 20 -10.69 13.58 -12.58
N GLU A 21 -11.08 13.11 -11.41
CA GLU A 21 -12.28 13.57 -10.71
C GLU A 21 -12.13 15.03 -10.25
N GLN A 22 -13.24 15.72 -10.01
CA GLN A 22 -13.24 17.12 -9.59
C GLN A 22 -12.42 17.36 -8.31
N TRP A 23 -12.41 16.39 -7.41
CA TRP A 23 -11.62 16.43 -6.16
C TRP A 23 -10.15 16.00 -6.33
N GLY A 24 -9.72 15.65 -7.56
CA GLY A 24 -8.33 15.37 -7.91
C GLY A 24 -7.91 13.90 -7.90
N SER A 25 -8.83 12.96 -7.67
CA SER A 25 -8.52 11.52 -7.74
C SER A 25 -8.31 11.08 -9.19
N LEU A 26 -7.22 10.33 -9.42
CA LEU A 26 -6.92 9.74 -10.71
C LEU A 26 -7.68 8.43 -10.87
N ARG A 27 -8.32 8.27 -12.01
CA ARG A 27 -9.12 7.09 -12.33
C ARG A 27 -8.73 6.53 -13.70
N TYR A 28 -8.91 5.23 -13.82
CA TYR A 28 -8.81 4.49 -15.09
C TYR A 28 -9.93 3.45 -15.10
N ALA A 29 -10.55 3.18 -16.22
CA ALA A 29 -11.58 2.15 -16.31
C ALA A 29 -11.40 1.25 -17.52
N THR A 30 -11.69 -0.03 -17.35
CA THR A 30 -11.68 -1.01 -18.42
C THR A 30 -12.71 -2.11 -18.15
N SER A 31 -13.22 -2.75 -19.20
CA SER A 31 -14.04 -3.95 -19.08
C SER A 31 -13.24 -5.25 -18.99
N SER A 32 -11.92 -5.19 -19.13
CA SER A 32 -11.02 -6.33 -19.04
C SER A 32 -10.40 -6.40 -17.64
N LEU A 33 -10.72 -7.43 -16.85
CA LEU A 33 -10.09 -7.69 -15.55
C LEU A 33 -8.58 -7.86 -15.68
N ARG A 34 -8.13 -8.53 -16.74
CA ARG A 34 -6.69 -8.71 -16.99
C ARG A 34 -6.00 -7.36 -17.17
N LEU A 35 -6.54 -6.49 -18.03
CA LEU A 35 -5.96 -5.17 -18.25
C LEU A 35 -6.01 -4.31 -16.97
N ALA A 36 -7.08 -4.42 -16.17
CA ALA A 36 -7.17 -3.74 -14.89
C ALA A 36 -6.03 -4.15 -13.95
N ASN A 37 -5.74 -5.45 -13.83
CA ASN A 37 -4.63 -5.97 -13.03
C ASN A 37 -3.27 -5.53 -13.59
N ASP A 38 -3.08 -5.61 -14.91
CA ASP A 38 -1.83 -5.20 -15.56
C ASP A 38 -1.54 -3.69 -15.32
N VAL A 39 -2.58 -2.84 -15.40
CA VAL A 39 -2.45 -1.40 -15.08
C VAL A 39 -2.17 -1.18 -13.60
N ALA A 40 -2.81 -1.92 -12.71
CA ALA A 40 -2.55 -1.81 -11.27
C ALA A 40 -1.11 -2.20 -10.93
N GLU A 41 -0.59 -3.27 -11.51
CA GLU A 41 0.81 -3.68 -11.37
C GLU A 41 1.76 -2.60 -11.91
N LEU A 42 1.46 -2.06 -13.09
CA LEU A 42 2.23 -0.99 -13.70
C LEU A 42 2.32 0.24 -12.77
N VAL A 43 1.19 0.69 -12.21
CA VAL A 43 1.12 1.79 -11.24
C VAL A 43 1.97 1.51 -9.99
N ARG A 44 1.81 0.32 -9.39
CA ARG A 44 2.54 -0.09 -8.20
C ARG A 44 4.05 -0.18 -8.47
N SER A 45 4.43 -0.69 -9.63
CA SER A 45 5.83 -0.79 -10.06
C SER A 45 6.53 0.58 -10.24
N LEU A 46 5.76 1.64 -10.35
CA LEU A 46 6.23 3.04 -10.43
C LEU A 46 6.18 3.75 -9.07
N GLY A 47 5.83 3.02 -8.00
CA GLY A 47 5.73 3.55 -6.64
C GLY A 47 4.38 4.21 -6.35
N GLY A 48 3.37 3.95 -7.19
CA GLY A 48 2.00 4.40 -6.98
C GLY A 48 1.18 3.42 -6.16
N TYR A 49 0.03 3.87 -5.71
CA TYR A 49 -1.01 3.05 -5.11
C TYR A 49 -2.16 2.86 -6.10
N CYS A 50 -2.70 1.65 -6.15
CA CYS A 50 -3.85 1.33 -6.99
C CYS A 50 -4.80 0.38 -6.25
N SER A 51 -6.08 0.74 -6.20
CA SER A 51 -7.17 -0.16 -5.81
C SER A 51 -8.13 -0.34 -6.97
N ILE A 52 -8.66 -1.55 -7.13
CA ILE A 52 -9.62 -1.91 -8.18
C ILE A 52 -10.98 -2.07 -7.53
N SER A 53 -12.00 -1.47 -8.12
CA SER A 53 -13.41 -1.66 -7.77
C SER A 53 -14.19 -2.12 -8.97
N GLU A 54 -15.04 -3.11 -8.78
CA GLU A 54 -15.95 -3.61 -9.80
C GLU A 54 -17.23 -2.79 -9.79
N LYS A 55 -17.69 -2.36 -10.97
CA LYS A 55 -18.94 -1.64 -11.15
C LYS A 55 -19.72 -2.24 -12.31
N GLN A 56 -21.01 -2.34 -12.14
CA GLN A 56 -21.92 -2.67 -13.23
C GLN A 56 -22.65 -1.39 -13.67
N PRO A 57 -22.20 -0.75 -14.77
CA PRO A 57 -22.82 0.46 -15.27
C PRO A 57 -24.25 0.15 -15.77
N THR A 58 -25.12 1.11 -15.64
CA THR A 58 -26.48 1.03 -16.21
C THR A 58 -26.67 2.14 -17.23
N TYR A 59 -27.44 1.85 -18.27
CA TYR A 59 -27.82 2.82 -19.31
C TYR A 59 -29.28 2.68 -19.64
N HIS A 60 -29.90 3.74 -20.18
CA HIS A 60 -31.27 3.72 -20.68
C HIS A 60 -31.27 3.52 -22.20
N TYR A 61 -32.01 2.57 -22.65
CA TYR A 61 -32.24 2.33 -24.08
C TYR A 61 -33.74 2.13 -24.33
N GLN A 62 -34.30 2.95 -25.19
CA GLN A 62 -35.75 2.96 -25.49
C GLN A 62 -36.65 3.07 -24.25
N GLY A 63 -36.24 3.87 -23.25
CA GLY A 63 -36.96 4.08 -22.01
C GLY A 63 -36.74 2.99 -20.94
N GLU A 64 -36.09 1.89 -21.27
CA GLU A 64 -35.76 0.81 -20.33
C GLU A 64 -34.36 0.94 -19.76
N LYS A 65 -34.21 0.67 -18.47
CA LYS A 65 -32.92 0.59 -17.82
C LYS A 65 -32.27 -0.75 -18.10
N LYS A 66 -31.10 -0.73 -18.74
CA LYS A 66 -30.31 -1.93 -19.07
C LYS A 66 -28.98 -1.91 -18.33
N PHE A 67 -28.44 -3.10 -18.06
CA PHE A 67 -27.12 -3.26 -17.47
C PHE A 67 -26.06 -3.35 -18.59
N GLY A 68 -24.99 -2.57 -18.43
CA GLY A 68 -23.82 -2.66 -19.29
C GLY A 68 -22.89 -3.82 -18.89
N LYS A 69 -21.78 -3.96 -19.61
CA LYS A 69 -20.72 -4.88 -19.22
C LYS A 69 -20.09 -4.43 -17.92
N THR A 70 -19.69 -5.38 -17.08
CA THR A 70 -18.89 -5.11 -15.88
C THR A 70 -17.68 -4.24 -16.24
N SER A 71 -17.45 -3.20 -15.46
CA SER A 71 -16.34 -2.27 -15.59
C SER A 71 -15.48 -2.30 -14.33
N TYR A 72 -14.19 -2.43 -14.50
CA TYR A 72 -13.19 -2.37 -13.44
C TYR A 72 -12.63 -0.96 -13.39
N VAL A 73 -12.91 -0.27 -12.29
CA VAL A 73 -12.47 1.12 -12.08
C VAL A 73 -11.31 1.13 -11.10
N LEU A 74 -10.19 1.62 -11.57
CA LEU A 74 -8.96 1.79 -10.79
C LEU A 74 -8.94 3.17 -10.16
N ASN A 75 -8.62 3.20 -8.86
CA ASN A 75 -8.34 4.42 -8.13
C ASN A 75 -6.83 4.50 -7.92
N ILE A 76 -6.21 5.50 -8.53
CA ILE A 76 -4.75 5.62 -8.64
C ILE A 76 -4.28 6.84 -7.84
N SER A 77 -3.12 6.74 -7.19
CA SER A 77 -2.46 7.88 -6.58
C SER A 77 -0.95 7.69 -6.53
N PHE A 78 -0.22 8.79 -6.64
CA PHE A 78 1.24 8.84 -6.53
C PHE A 78 1.64 9.85 -5.46
N SER A 79 2.48 9.41 -4.51
CA SER A 79 3.06 10.28 -3.47
C SER A 79 4.38 10.94 -3.90
N ASN A 80 4.99 10.43 -4.97
CA ASN A 80 6.31 10.84 -5.43
C ASN A 80 6.28 11.93 -6.52
N GLY A 81 5.14 12.62 -6.70
CA GLY A 81 4.99 13.67 -7.72
C GLY A 81 5.02 13.19 -9.17
N LEU A 82 4.88 11.87 -9.40
CA LEU A 82 4.85 11.31 -10.75
C LEU A 82 3.65 11.85 -11.54
N GLN A 83 3.92 12.29 -12.77
CA GLN A 83 2.90 12.81 -13.67
C GLN A 83 2.39 11.68 -14.60
N PRO A 84 1.15 11.20 -14.43
CA PRO A 84 0.62 10.08 -15.19
C PRO A 84 -0.02 10.47 -16.53
N PHE A 85 0.01 11.73 -16.92
CA PHE A 85 -0.55 12.22 -18.17
C PHE A 85 0.49 12.98 -18.98
N THR A 86 0.37 12.94 -20.31
CA THR A 86 1.12 13.79 -21.24
C THR A 86 0.27 14.93 -21.79
N LEU A 87 -1.05 14.72 -21.92
CA LEU A 87 -2.00 15.74 -22.40
C LEU A 87 -2.07 16.92 -21.43
N THR A 88 -1.84 18.13 -21.93
CA THR A 88 -1.76 19.37 -21.14
C THR A 88 -3.01 19.59 -20.28
N GLU A 89 -4.19 19.43 -20.85
CA GLU A 89 -5.47 19.60 -20.14
C GLU A 89 -5.64 18.67 -18.92
N LYS A 90 -5.19 17.41 -19.03
CA LYS A 90 -5.21 16.46 -17.94
C LYS A 90 -4.09 16.75 -16.94
N LYS A 91 -2.91 17.07 -17.45
CA LYS A 91 -1.70 17.33 -16.67
C LYS A 91 -1.86 18.47 -15.67
N GLU A 92 -2.46 19.58 -16.10
CA GLU A 92 -2.70 20.76 -15.26
C GLU A 92 -3.74 20.52 -14.16
N ARG A 93 -4.62 19.54 -14.33
CA ARG A 93 -5.62 19.18 -13.34
C ARG A 93 -5.11 18.23 -12.26
N VAL A 94 -3.93 17.64 -12.44
CA VAL A 94 -3.31 16.77 -11.42
C VAL A 94 -2.89 17.65 -10.25
N LYS A 95 -3.58 17.50 -9.13
CA LYS A 95 -3.20 18.13 -7.87
C LYS A 95 -1.97 17.42 -7.31
N ALA A 96 -1.04 18.17 -6.72
CA ALA A 96 0.06 17.58 -5.98
C ALA A 96 -0.50 16.58 -4.94
N GLY A 97 -0.04 15.35 -5.04
CA GLY A 97 -0.50 14.28 -4.15
C GLY A 97 -0.25 14.66 -2.69
N TRP A 98 -1.23 14.41 -1.84
CA TRP A 98 -1.03 14.54 -0.41
C TRP A 98 0.04 13.53 0.00
N ASP A 99 1.09 14.00 0.61
CA ASP A 99 2.18 13.17 1.17
C ASP A 99 1.70 12.42 2.42
N ARG A 100 0.59 11.69 2.28
CA ARG A 100 0.12 10.77 3.30
C ARG A 100 0.82 9.44 3.07
N GLN A 101 1.73 9.10 3.96
CA GLN A 101 2.19 7.71 4.08
C GLN A 101 0.97 6.80 4.23
N ARG A 102 0.63 6.11 3.15
CA ARG A 102 -0.43 5.09 3.21
C ARG A 102 0.12 3.89 3.96
N ARG A 103 -0.49 3.58 5.08
CA ARG A 103 -0.17 2.39 5.86
C ARG A 103 -1.05 1.24 5.39
N LEU A 104 -0.42 0.10 5.18
CA LEU A 104 -1.14 -1.15 4.95
C LEU A 104 -1.63 -1.68 6.30
N THR A 105 -2.85 -2.17 6.33
CA THR A 105 -3.45 -2.84 7.49
C THR A 105 -3.95 -4.21 7.07
N PHE A 106 -3.79 -5.20 7.94
CA PHE A 106 -4.41 -6.51 7.73
C PHE A 106 -5.93 -6.37 7.86
N GLN A 107 -6.66 -6.89 6.89
CA GLN A 107 -8.13 -6.99 6.96
C GLN A 107 -8.54 -8.30 7.60
N SER A 108 -7.89 -9.39 7.21
CA SER A 108 -8.08 -10.73 7.78
C SER A 108 -6.77 -11.51 7.74
N ILE A 109 -6.65 -12.49 8.61
CA ILE A 109 -5.58 -13.50 8.60
C ILE A 109 -6.28 -14.85 8.66
N GLU A 110 -6.23 -15.59 7.57
CA GLU A 110 -6.91 -16.88 7.44
C GLU A 110 -5.91 -17.99 7.12
N PRO A 111 -6.06 -19.18 7.69
CA PRO A 111 -5.23 -20.32 7.34
C PRO A 111 -5.51 -20.73 5.89
N VAL A 112 -4.49 -20.72 5.05
CA VAL A 112 -4.64 -21.07 3.62
C VAL A 112 -4.23 -22.51 3.36
N ARG A 113 -3.01 -22.87 3.72
CA ARG A 113 -2.44 -24.22 3.54
C ARG A 113 -1.15 -24.38 4.31
N GLN A 114 -0.76 -25.63 4.56
CA GLN A 114 0.60 -25.95 4.93
C GLN A 114 1.47 -26.11 3.66
N ALA A 115 2.58 -25.44 3.62
CA ALA A 115 3.53 -25.48 2.51
C ALA A 115 4.96 -25.37 3.05
N GLN A 116 5.91 -25.89 2.27
CA GLN A 116 7.31 -25.63 2.56
C GLN A 116 7.59 -24.15 2.45
N ALA A 117 8.26 -23.58 3.44
CA ALA A 117 8.66 -22.19 3.48
C ALA A 117 10.19 -22.09 3.57
N GLN A 118 10.74 -21.06 2.96
CA GLN A 118 12.17 -20.77 2.98
C GLN A 118 12.40 -19.37 3.54
N CYS A 119 13.32 -19.28 4.51
CA CYS A 119 13.80 -17.99 4.97
C CYS A 119 14.79 -17.43 3.94
N ILE A 120 14.55 -16.21 3.49
CA ILE A 120 15.43 -15.53 2.53
C ILE A 120 16.36 -14.55 3.26
N SER A 121 17.60 -14.46 2.81
CA SER A 121 18.53 -13.43 3.20
C SER A 121 18.81 -12.53 1.99
N VAL A 122 18.73 -11.22 2.19
CA VAL A 122 18.96 -10.23 1.14
C VAL A 122 20.19 -9.38 1.45
N SER A 123 20.92 -9.02 0.41
CA SER A 123 22.16 -8.22 0.52
C SER A 123 21.92 -6.73 0.76
N HIS A 124 20.67 -6.26 0.62
CA HIS A 124 20.35 -4.86 0.84
C HIS A 124 20.72 -4.41 2.28
N PRO A 125 21.34 -3.24 2.48
CA PRO A 125 21.79 -2.79 3.80
C PRO A 125 20.70 -2.78 4.88
N GLN A 126 19.46 -2.47 4.49
CA GLN A 126 18.30 -2.47 5.38
C GLN A 126 17.60 -3.83 5.46
N ARG A 127 18.13 -4.87 4.79
CA ARG A 127 17.54 -6.22 4.76
C ARG A 127 16.09 -6.25 4.29
N THR A 128 15.66 -5.24 3.54
CA THR A 128 14.30 -5.15 3.00
C THR A 128 14.21 -5.81 1.62
N TYR A 129 13.04 -6.36 1.33
CA TYR A 129 12.69 -6.94 0.02
C TYR A 129 11.26 -6.57 -0.35
N ILE A 130 10.91 -6.76 -1.60
CA ILE A 130 9.59 -6.46 -2.15
C ILE A 130 8.85 -7.78 -2.34
N THR A 131 7.65 -7.85 -1.79
CA THR A 131 6.70 -8.97 -2.00
C THR A 131 5.77 -8.66 -3.17
N ASP A 132 4.81 -9.56 -3.41
CA ASP A 132 3.73 -9.31 -4.34
C ASP A 132 3.00 -7.99 -4.00
N ASP A 133 2.38 -7.39 -5.00
CA ASP A 133 1.76 -6.06 -4.91
C ASP A 133 2.71 -4.91 -4.54
N TYR A 134 4.02 -5.11 -4.70
CA TYR A 134 5.08 -4.13 -4.42
C TYR A 134 5.13 -3.66 -2.97
N VAL A 135 4.76 -4.52 -2.04
CA VAL A 135 4.89 -4.23 -0.61
C VAL A 135 6.35 -4.39 -0.19
N LEU A 136 6.96 -3.28 0.23
CA LEU A 136 8.29 -3.31 0.82
C LEU A 136 8.20 -3.85 2.25
N THR A 137 8.90 -4.92 2.55
CA THR A 137 8.85 -5.55 3.86
C THR A 137 10.21 -6.06 4.31
N HIS A 138 10.26 -6.44 5.56
CA HIS A 138 11.37 -7.16 6.19
C HIS A 138 10.76 -8.35 6.95
N ASN A 139 11.38 -9.52 6.91
CA ASN A 139 10.86 -10.72 7.54
C ASN A 139 10.56 -10.53 9.03
N THR A 140 11.47 -9.94 9.80
CA THR A 140 11.28 -9.65 11.23
C THR A 140 10.11 -8.66 11.47
N ALA A 141 9.99 -7.60 10.66
CA ALA A 141 8.91 -6.64 10.80
C ALA A 141 7.55 -7.28 10.58
N PHE A 142 7.44 -8.15 9.58
CA PHE A 142 6.22 -8.89 9.29
C PHE A 142 5.84 -9.85 10.44
N SER A 143 6.82 -10.61 10.94
CA SER A 143 6.60 -11.55 12.06
C SER A 143 6.17 -10.83 13.35
N VAL A 144 6.80 -9.68 13.65
CA VAL A 144 6.43 -8.86 14.82
C VAL A 144 5.02 -8.28 14.65
N ASN A 145 4.62 -7.86 13.46
CA ASN A 145 3.26 -7.37 13.22
C ASN A 145 2.20 -8.46 13.39
N ILE A 146 2.50 -9.70 13.00
CA ILE A 146 1.61 -10.85 13.28
C ILE A 146 1.49 -11.06 14.78
N ALA A 147 2.62 -11.13 15.50
CA ALA A 147 2.66 -11.31 16.95
C ALA A 147 1.86 -10.23 17.69
N GLU A 148 2.03 -8.97 17.29
CA GLU A 148 1.30 -7.81 17.81
C GLU A 148 -0.22 -7.93 17.59
N ASN A 149 -0.66 -8.30 16.39
CA ASN A 149 -2.08 -8.49 16.12
C ASN A 149 -2.69 -9.63 16.93
N VAL A 150 -1.99 -10.75 17.08
CA VAL A 150 -2.43 -11.87 17.91
C VAL A 150 -2.53 -11.47 19.38
N ALA A 151 -1.52 -10.77 19.91
CA ALA A 151 -1.52 -10.35 21.30
C ALA A 151 -2.58 -9.28 21.60
N LEU A 152 -2.69 -8.23 20.77
CA LEU A 152 -3.53 -7.06 21.05
C LEU A 152 -4.98 -7.19 20.60
N LYS A 153 -5.25 -7.97 19.55
CA LYS A 153 -6.63 -8.14 19.04
C LYS A 153 -7.29 -9.41 19.57
N GLU A 154 -6.55 -10.50 19.58
CA GLU A 154 -7.08 -11.80 20.01
C GLU A 154 -6.87 -12.06 21.52
N GLY A 155 -6.06 -11.25 22.19
CA GLY A 155 -5.74 -11.40 23.62
C GLY A 155 -4.96 -12.69 23.94
N LEU A 156 -4.29 -13.27 22.96
CA LEU A 156 -3.54 -14.50 23.12
C LEU A 156 -2.07 -14.22 23.46
N PRO A 157 -1.45 -15.00 24.37
CA PRO A 157 -0.04 -14.83 24.67
C PRO A 157 0.82 -15.23 23.47
N VAL A 158 1.82 -14.41 23.15
CA VAL A 158 2.77 -14.65 22.07
C VAL A 158 4.19 -14.72 22.61
N LEU A 159 4.91 -15.77 22.26
CA LEU A 159 6.32 -15.95 22.61
C LEU A 159 7.19 -15.76 21.36
N VAL A 160 8.16 -14.87 21.44
CA VAL A 160 9.07 -14.57 20.32
C VAL A 160 10.48 -15.05 20.66
N PHE A 161 10.99 -15.98 19.86
CA PHE A 161 12.40 -16.39 19.88
C PHE A 161 13.15 -15.64 18.78
N SER A 162 14.08 -14.79 19.16
CA SER A 162 14.90 -14.03 18.21
C SER A 162 16.37 -14.35 18.42
N MET A 163 17.02 -14.86 17.36
CA MET A 163 18.46 -15.14 17.34
C MET A 163 19.29 -14.00 16.73
N GLU A 164 18.61 -13.04 16.08
CA GLU A 164 19.24 -11.92 15.35
C GLU A 164 19.15 -10.58 16.10
N MET A 165 18.03 -10.36 16.78
CA MET A 165 17.71 -9.08 17.44
C MET A 165 17.52 -9.27 18.94
N GLY A 166 18.12 -8.39 19.73
CA GLY A 166 17.90 -8.36 21.18
C GLY A 166 16.49 -7.89 21.56
N ALA A 167 16.03 -8.26 22.76
CA ALA A 167 14.69 -7.94 23.26
C ALA A 167 14.37 -6.44 23.23
N SER A 168 15.31 -5.57 23.56
CA SER A 168 15.14 -4.12 23.51
C SER A 168 14.86 -3.59 22.10
N GLN A 169 15.48 -4.20 21.10
CA GLN A 169 15.25 -3.82 19.69
C GLN A 169 13.86 -4.26 19.21
N LEU A 170 13.41 -5.47 19.63
CA LEU A 170 12.06 -5.96 19.35
C LEU A 170 11.01 -5.10 20.07
N ALA A 171 11.21 -4.80 21.34
CA ALA A 171 10.33 -3.92 22.11
C ALA A 171 10.20 -2.54 21.46
N SER A 172 11.33 -1.95 21.03
CA SER A 172 11.33 -0.68 20.32
C SER A 172 10.56 -0.74 19.00
N ARG A 173 10.63 -1.86 18.27
CA ARG A 173 9.84 -2.07 17.04
C ARG A 173 8.34 -2.17 17.33
N ILE A 174 7.97 -2.95 18.34
CA ILE A 174 6.57 -3.09 18.76
C ILE A 174 6.02 -1.72 19.19
N LEU A 175 6.77 -0.98 20.02
CA LEU A 175 6.38 0.35 20.46
C LEU A 175 6.17 1.32 19.29
N GLY A 176 7.08 1.33 18.32
CA GLY A 176 6.94 2.16 17.12
C GLY A 176 5.76 1.74 16.24
N SER A 177 5.45 0.45 16.16
CA SER A 177 4.31 -0.08 15.43
C SER A 177 2.98 0.31 16.10
N VAL A 178 2.82 0.02 17.37
CA VAL A 178 1.61 0.32 18.16
C VAL A 178 1.36 1.83 18.24
N GLY A 179 2.41 2.61 18.52
CA GLY A 179 2.35 4.07 18.62
C GLY A 179 2.29 4.78 17.26
N ARG A 180 2.51 4.04 16.16
CA ARG A 180 2.60 4.60 14.80
C ARG A 180 3.66 5.70 14.70
N ILE A 181 4.83 5.45 15.26
CA ILE A 181 5.96 6.38 15.34
C ILE A 181 7.05 5.88 14.40
N ASP A 182 7.76 6.82 13.76
CA ASP A 182 8.90 6.49 12.93
C ASP A 182 10.02 5.84 13.75
N GLN A 183 10.48 4.66 13.32
CA GLN A 183 11.49 3.87 14.01
C GLN A 183 12.84 4.61 14.15
N SER A 184 13.20 5.44 13.18
CA SER A 184 14.44 6.18 13.20
C SER A 184 14.40 7.29 14.25
N ARG A 185 13.25 7.93 14.42
CA ARG A 185 13.02 8.97 15.44
C ARG A 185 13.00 8.35 16.84
N LEU A 186 12.30 7.23 17.00
CA LEU A 186 12.26 6.50 18.26
C LEU A 186 13.67 6.08 18.69
N ARG A 187 14.49 5.54 17.77
CA ARG A 187 15.87 5.11 18.02
C ARG A 187 16.81 6.25 18.35
N THR A 188 16.64 7.41 17.71
CA THR A 188 17.50 8.59 17.90
C THR A 188 17.02 9.51 19.01
N GLY A 189 15.84 9.25 19.60
CA GLY A 189 15.21 10.11 20.61
C GLY A 189 14.71 11.45 20.06
N LYS A 190 14.68 11.62 18.73
CA LYS A 190 14.23 12.86 18.07
C LYS A 190 12.72 12.79 17.76
N LEU A 191 11.94 12.63 18.82
CA LEU A 191 10.47 12.65 18.74
C LEU A 191 9.97 14.07 18.59
N THR A 192 8.86 14.23 17.87
CA THR A 192 8.10 15.49 17.81
C THR A 192 7.14 15.59 19.00
N ASP A 193 6.68 16.78 19.30
CA ASP A 193 5.78 17.03 20.44
C ASP A 193 4.49 16.22 20.34
N ASP A 194 4.02 15.95 19.12
CA ASP A 194 2.83 15.12 18.86
C ASP A 194 3.10 13.61 18.92
N GLU A 195 4.37 13.20 18.90
CA GLU A 195 4.78 11.79 19.00
C GLU A 195 4.95 11.34 20.46
N CYS A 196 5.32 12.23 21.37
CA CYS A 196 5.51 11.90 22.79
C CYS A 196 4.25 11.31 23.45
N PRO A 197 3.05 11.85 23.28
CA PRO A 197 1.82 11.24 23.80
C PRO A 197 1.54 9.86 23.23
N LYS A 198 1.87 9.65 21.93
CA LYS A 198 1.69 8.34 21.26
C LYS A 198 2.59 7.26 21.83
N VAL A 199 3.80 7.63 22.29
CA VAL A 199 4.69 6.68 22.98
C VAL A 199 4.05 6.23 24.29
N THR A 200 3.54 7.18 25.08
CA THR A 200 2.90 6.88 26.36
C THR A 200 1.66 6.00 26.18
N GLU A 201 0.82 6.34 25.20
CA GLU A 201 -0.36 5.53 24.86
C GLU A 201 0.05 4.12 24.41
N ALA A 202 1.07 4.00 23.58
CA ALA A 202 1.55 2.70 23.09
C ALA A 202 2.08 1.82 24.22
N ILE A 203 2.81 2.41 25.19
CA ILE A 203 3.27 1.69 26.40
C ILE A 203 2.10 1.19 27.23
N SER A 204 1.03 1.98 27.36
CA SER A 204 -0.14 1.58 28.16
C SER A 204 -0.97 0.45 27.53
N ARG A 205 -0.78 0.19 26.25
CA ARG A 205 -1.48 -0.85 25.49
C ARG A 205 -0.72 -2.17 25.41
N LEU A 206 0.56 -2.18 25.73
CA LEU A 206 1.46 -3.34 25.75
C LEU A 206 1.55 -3.97 27.13
#